data_ef66560b2a1e3560d35a028fecbb7060
#
_entry.id   ef66560b2a1e3560d35a028fecbb7060
#
_cell.length_a   1.000
_cell.length_b   1.000
_cell.length_c   1.000
_cell.angle_alpha   90.00
_cell.angle_beta   90.00
_cell.angle_gamma   90.00
#
_symmetry.space_group_name_H-M   'P 1'
#
loop_
_entity.id
_entity.type
_entity.pdbx_description
1 polymer ?
#
loop_
_entity_poly.entity_id
_entity_poly.type
_entity_poly.pdbx_seq_one_letter_code
_entity_poly.pdbx_strand_id
1 'polypeptide(L)'
;MGAKVAGQLPKRHCMVVHAYYPVGETRVQREALALLEAGYEVDVLCLRDGGERVVDAEEGVNIYRLPMKRYKGHGLLVQLLEYLAFFMLAFFKLLSLYPKRLYGTIQVHNLPDFLIFCAIYPKLRGAKVILDLHDLMPEFFAAKSEGDMSSLPVRVVTWQEQLSCRFADHVITVTDVWKETLIQRGVPAHKVSVVMNVADSRIFHRVTETPSANGEHFSLIYHGTFTYRYGVDLIVRAVDKVRQELPNIQAILVGDGEYREELLRLTQELGVESHIDLSRQLIPAVELPPIIRQAHVGIVPNRSNIFTDGLLPTKLMEYVALGTPVIAAQTPTINAYFDETMVQFFKPDDVDDLARCILALYQNRQRLHQFAHNADCFNEKYSWDRVAAEYVATVDGLNGR
;
A
#
# COMPACT_ATOMS: atom_id res chain seq x y z
N MET A 1 3.00 -35.19 -39.71
CA MET A 1 3.22 -33.82 -39.22
C MET A 1 2.11 -33.48 -38.22
N GLY A 2 2.36 -33.73 -36.94
CA GLY A 2 1.36 -33.47 -35.89
C GLY A 2 1.32 -31.97 -35.59
N ALA A 3 0.12 -31.40 -35.64
CA ALA A 3 -0.13 -30.06 -35.19
C ALA A 3 0.27 -29.98 -33.68
N LYS A 4 1.26 -29.16 -33.33
CA LYS A 4 1.52 -28.78 -31.96
C LYS A 4 0.26 -28.08 -31.48
N VAL A 5 -0.51 -28.75 -30.62
CA VAL A 5 -1.48 -28.12 -29.75
C VAL A 5 -0.72 -27.02 -29.03
N ALA A 6 -1.19 -25.78 -29.16
CA ALA A 6 -0.65 -24.64 -28.41
C ALA A 6 -0.80 -24.99 -26.92
N GLY A 7 0.25 -25.52 -26.32
CA GLY A 7 0.24 -26.01 -24.95
C GLY A 7 0.08 -24.82 -24.01
N GLN A 8 -0.82 -24.95 -23.06
CA GLN A 8 -0.93 -24.03 -21.92
C GLN A 8 0.44 -23.83 -21.29
N LEU A 9 0.78 -22.58 -20.95
CA LEU A 9 2.00 -22.26 -20.21
C LEU A 9 1.96 -22.93 -18.82
N PRO A 10 3.11 -23.32 -18.26
CA PRO A 10 3.12 -23.97 -16.93
C PRO A 10 2.55 -23.04 -15.86
N LYS A 11 1.86 -23.61 -14.86
CA LYS A 11 1.40 -22.88 -13.65
C LYS A 11 2.58 -22.55 -12.73
N ARG A 12 3.54 -21.80 -13.25
CA ARG A 12 4.71 -21.31 -12.52
C ARG A 12 4.83 -19.82 -12.67
N HIS A 13 4.81 -19.15 -11.55
CA HIS A 13 4.86 -17.70 -11.45
C HIS A 13 6.12 -17.25 -10.69
N CYS A 14 6.75 -16.19 -11.17
CA CYS A 14 7.89 -15.60 -10.50
C CYS A 14 7.62 -14.13 -10.19
N MET A 15 7.78 -13.74 -8.95
CA MET A 15 7.71 -12.36 -8.49
C MET A 15 9.11 -11.81 -8.27
N VAL A 16 9.34 -10.55 -8.67
CA VAL A 16 10.60 -9.83 -8.45
C VAL A 16 10.28 -8.55 -7.69
N VAL A 17 10.83 -8.38 -6.50
CA VAL A 17 10.57 -7.23 -5.65
C VAL A 17 11.85 -6.70 -5.00
N HIS A 18 12.06 -5.37 -5.09
CA HIS A 18 13.19 -4.71 -4.43
C HIS A 18 12.87 -4.39 -2.96
N ALA A 19 12.58 -5.43 -2.20
CA ALA A 19 12.25 -5.36 -0.76
C ALA A 19 12.64 -6.66 -0.06
N TYR A 20 12.56 -6.68 1.26
CA TYR A 20 12.66 -7.91 2.04
C TYR A 20 11.31 -8.64 2.00
N TYR A 21 11.33 -9.97 1.90
CA TYR A 21 10.14 -10.80 1.81
C TYR A 21 10.20 -11.97 2.82
N PRO A 22 9.10 -12.32 3.50
CA PRO A 22 7.77 -11.69 3.43
C PRO A 22 7.62 -10.44 4.31
N VAL A 23 8.55 -10.18 5.22
CA VAL A 23 8.48 -9.10 6.20
C VAL A 23 8.52 -7.73 5.51
N GLY A 24 7.44 -6.97 5.66
CA GLY A 24 7.32 -5.62 5.10
C GLY A 24 6.67 -5.54 3.71
N GLU A 25 6.42 -6.69 3.04
CA GLU A 25 5.80 -6.73 1.71
C GLU A 25 4.51 -7.58 1.72
N THR A 26 3.54 -7.14 2.50
CA THR A 26 2.26 -7.84 2.69
C THR A 26 1.46 -8.00 1.39
N ARG A 27 1.59 -7.07 0.42
CA ARG A 27 0.95 -7.18 -0.89
C ARG A 27 1.50 -8.36 -1.67
N VAL A 28 2.82 -8.43 -1.84
CA VAL A 28 3.49 -9.52 -2.57
C VAL A 28 3.19 -10.85 -1.91
N GLN A 29 3.17 -10.92 -0.59
CA GLN A 29 2.82 -12.14 0.14
C GLN A 29 1.38 -12.58 -0.15
N ARG A 30 0.40 -11.69 -0.08
CA ARG A 30 -1.01 -12.02 -0.34
C ARG A 30 -1.24 -12.48 -1.78
N GLU A 31 -0.63 -11.81 -2.74
CA GLU A 31 -0.69 -12.19 -4.15
C GLU A 31 -0.04 -13.56 -4.39
N ALA A 32 1.11 -13.84 -3.77
CA ALA A 32 1.77 -15.13 -3.84
C ALA A 32 0.89 -16.26 -3.27
N LEU A 33 0.28 -16.03 -2.10
CA LEU A 33 -0.62 -17.00 -1.47
C LEU A 33 -1.88 -17.25 -2.31
N ALA A 34 -2.48 -16.22 -2.90
CA ALA A 34 -3.63 -16.37 -3.80
C ALA A 34 -3.30 -17.24 -5.03
N LEU A 35 -2.10 -17.08 -5.60
CA LEU A 35 -1.66 -17.93 -6.70
C LEU A 35 -1.36 -19.35 -6.27
N LEU A 36 -0.80 -19.56 -5.07
CA LEU A 36 -0.61 -20.91 -4.52
C LEU A 36 -1.94 -21.64 -4.34
N GLU A 37 -2.95 -20.95 -3.77
CA GLU A 37 -4.31 -21.50 -3.63
C GLU A 37 -4.94 -21.85 -4.97
N ALA A 38 -4.61 -21.09 -6.03
CA ALA A 38 -5.02 -21.39 -7.41
C ALA A 38 -4.17 -22.49 -8.09
N GLY A 39 -3.25 -23.13 -7.37
CA GLY A 39 -2.42 -24.23 -7.85
C GLY A 39 -1.20 -23.82 -8.66
N TYR A 40 -0.70 -22.61 -8.50
CA TYR A 40 0.58 -22.18 -9.04
C TYR A 40 1.76 -22.61 -8.15
N GLU A 41 2.90 -22.89 -8.74
CA GLU A 41 4.18 -22.84 -8.06
C GLU A 41 4.67 -21.38 -8.11
N VAL A 42 4.98 -20.80 -6.95
CA VAL A 42 5.39 -19.39 -6.85
C VAL A 42 6.81 -19.29 -6.33
N ASP A 43 7.63 -18.52 -7.07
CA ASP A 43 8.99 -18.17 -6.70
C ASP A 43 9.08 -16.65 -6.49
N VAL A 44 9.75 -16.19 -5.43
CA VAL A 44 9.98 -14.77 -5.14
C VAL A 44 11.46 -14.46 -5.14
N LEU A 45 11.89 -13.47 -5.93
CA LEU A 45 13.22 -12.88 -5.91
C LEU A 45 13.17 -11.58 -5.11
N CYS A 46 13.94 -11.49 -4.02
CA CYS A 46 13.89 -10.37 -3.08
C CYS A 46 15.27 -10.00 -2.54
N LEU A 47 15.34 -8.94 -1.73
CA LEU A 47 16.54 -8.56 -0.98
C LEU A 47 16.85 -9.58 0.12
N ARG A 48 18.10 -9.57 0.61
CA ARG A 48 18.57 -10.38 1.72
C ARG A 48 18.98 -9.51 2.91
N ASP A 49 18.37 -9.73 4.07
CA ASP A 49 18.85 -9.13 5.32
C ASP A 49 19.76 -10.10 6.07
N GLY A 50 21.03 -9.93 5.86
CA GLY A 50 22.23 -10.51 6.53
C GLY A 50 22.25 -11.93 7.09
N GLY A 51 21.28 -12.34 7.89
CA GLY A 51 21.25 -13.66 8.56
C GLY A 51 20.40 -14.73 7.85
N GLU A 52 19.67 -14.35 6.83
CA GLU A 52 18.71 -15.23 6.15
C GLU A 52 19.39 -16.19 5.17
N ARG A 53 18.72 -17.33 4.89
CA ARG A 53 19.18 -18.27 3.85
C ARG A 53 19.03 -17.64 2.46
N VAL A 54 19.98 -17.97 1.57
CA VAL A 54 19.94 -17.51 0.16
C VAL A 54 18.76 -18.10 -0.60
N VAL A 55 18.43 -19.35 -0.30
CA VAL A 55 17.24 -20.06 -0.83
C VAL A 55 16.48 -20.59 0.37
N ASP A 56 15.19 -20.34 0.38
CA ASP A 56 14.30 -20.72 1.46
C ASP A 56 12.92 -21.08 0.91
N ALA A 57 12.05 -21.58 1.76
CA ALA A 57 10.63 -21.78 1.42
C ALA A 57 9.79 -21.45 2.66
N GLU A 58 8.78 -20.61 2.47
CA GLU A 58 7.88 -20.19 3.52
C GLU A 58 6.45 -20.18 2.98
N GLU A 59 5.50 -20.76 3.71
CA GLU A 59 4.08 -20.88 3.31
C GLU A 59 3.87 -21.47 1.91
N GLY A 60 4.80 -22.31 1.40
CA GLY A 60 4.73 -22.89 0.06
C GLY A 60 5.36 -22.03 -1.05
N VAL A 61 5.80 -20.82 -0.74
CA VAL A 61 6.52 -19.94 -1.67
C VAL A 61 8.02 -20.23 -1.62
N ASN A 62 8.66 -20.41 -2.79
CA ASN A 62 10.11 -20.52 -2.85
C ASN A 62 10.73 -19.11 -2.88
N ILE A 63 11.66 -18.84 -1.98
CA ILE A 63 12.26 -17.52 -1.82
C ILE A 63 13.74 -17.59 -2.26
N TYR A 64 14.11 -16.71 -3.18
CA TYR A 64 15.47 -16.53 -3.65
C TYR A 64 15.96 -15.14 -3.24
N ARG A 65 16.73 -15.07 -2.16
CA ARG A 65 17.26 -13.81 -1.65
C ARG A 65 18.56 -13.44 -2.37
N LEU A 66 18.54 -12.27 -3.00
CA LEU A 66 19.71 -11.72 -3.70
C LEU A 66 20.68 -11.10 -2.69
N PRO A 67 22.03 -11.23 -2.88
CA PRO A 67 23.02 -10.83 -1.89
C PRO A 67 23.21 -9.31 -1.83
N MET A 68 22.15 -8.60 -1.44
CA MET A 68 22.11 -7.14 -1.39
C MET A 68 21.19 -6.68 -0.26
N LYS A 69 21.63 -5.68 0.50
CA LYS A 69 20.83 -4.98 1.51
C LYS A 69 20.29 -3.67 0.96
N ARG A 70 19.13 -3.26 1.48
CA ARG A 70 18.56 -1.96 1.14
C ARG A 70 19.40 -0.83 1.74
N TYR A 71 19.74 0.14 0.92
CA TYR A 71 20.43 1.33 1.37
C TYR A 71 19.46 2.28 2.08
N LYS A 72 19.81 2.68 3.29
CA LYS A 72 18.98 3.59 4.13
C LYS A 72 19.46 5.04 4.13
N GLY A 73 20.44 5.39 3.28
CA GLY A 73 21.02 6.73 3.23
C GLY A 73 20.30 7.68 2.25
N HIS A 74 20.74 8.94 2.23
CA HIS A 74 20.21 9.97 1.36
C HIS A 74 21.10 10.14 0.12
N GLY A 75 20.49 10.32 -1.05
CA GLY A 75 21.18 10.60 -2.30
C GLY A 75 20.59 9.85 -3.50
N LEU A 76 20.04 10.61 -4.46
CA LEU A 76 19.41 10.05 -5.66
C LEU A 76 20.36 9.16 -6.47
N LEU A 77 21.64 9.54 -6.58
CA LEU A 77 22.63 8.77 -7.34
C LEU A 77 22.90 7.40 -6.69
N VAL A 78 23.04 7.37 -5.35
CA VAL A 78 23.28 6.12 -4.63
C VAL A 78 22.06 5.21 -4.72
N GLN A 79 20.87 5.78 -4.61
CA GLN A 79 19.61 5.03 -4.79
C GLN A 79 19.49 4.46 -6.21
N LEU A 80 19.88 5.23 -7.23
CA LEU A 80 19.89 4.74 -8.62
C LEU A 80 20.89 3.59 -8.80
N LEU A 81 22.11 3.71 -8.23
CA LEU A 81 23.12 2.65 -8.28
C LEU A 81 22.64 1.37 -7.58
N GLU A 82 21.94 1.51 -6.46
CA GLU A 82 21.29 0.41 -5.75
C GLU A 82 20.27 -0.30 -6.65
N TYR A 83 19.37 0.46 -7.28
CA TYR A 83 18.38 -0.09 -8.20
C TYR A 83 19.02 -0.80 -9.41
N LEU A 84 20.08 -0.23 -9.98
CA LEU A 84 20.83 -0.85 -11.07
C LEU A 84 21.53 -2.14 -10.63
N ALA A 85 22.13 -2.15 -9.44
CA ALA A 85 22.76 -3.35 -8.88
C ALA A 85 21.72 -4.47 -8.65
N PHE A 86 20.55 -4.14 -8.06
CA PHE A 86 19.46 -5.10 -7.89
C PHE A 86 18.93 -5.61 -9.24
N PHE A 87 18.75 -4.72 -10.20
CA PHE A 87 18.37 -5.08 -11.57
C PHE A 87 19.32 -6.12 -12.16
N MET A 88 20.64 -5.89 -12.09
CA MET A 88 21.64 -6.83 -12.60
C MET A 88 21.59 -8.19 -11.90
N LEU A 89 21.46 -8.19 -10.56
CA LEU A 89 21.33 -9.41 -9.77
C LEU A 89 20.07 -10.19 -10.14
N ALA A 90 18.92 -9.50 -10.26
CA ALA A 90 17.65 -10.10 -10.65
C ALA A 90 17.70 -10.64 -12.09
N PHE A 91 18.29 -9.89 -13.03
CA PHE A 91 18.48 -10.33 -14.40
C PHE A 91 19.28 -11.63 -14.50
N PHE A 92 20.47 -11.68 -13.90
CA PHE A 92 21.29 -12.89 -13.93
C PHE A 92 20.65 -14.06 -13.17
N LYS A 93 19.94 -13.77 -12.10
CA LYS A 93 19.18 -14.81 -11.38
C LYS A 93 18.06 -15.39 -12.23
N LEU A 94 17.25 -14.55 -12.88
CA LEU A 94 16.21 -15.00 -13.81
C LEU A 94 16.80 -15.77 -15.02
N LEU A 95 17.93 -15.31 -15.56
CA LEU A 95 18.63 -15.99 -16.65
C LEU A 95 19.03 -17.43 -16.25
N SER A 96 19.43 -17.62 -14.99
CA SER A 96 19.82 -18.93 -14.43
C SER A 96 18.63 -19.81 -14.04
N LEU A 97 17.54 -19.21 -13.54
CA LEU A 97 16.37 -19.95 -13.05
C LEU A 97 15.41 -20.35 -14.18
N TYR A 98 15.20 -19.46 -15.18
CA TYR A 98 14.21 -19.65 -16.19
C TYR A 98 14.34 -20.97 -16.96
N PRO A 99 15.54 -21.44 -17.42
CA PRO A 99 15.68 -22.72 -18.11
C PRO A 99 15.26 -23.94 -17.28
N LYS A 100 15.31 -23.82 -15.95
CA LYS A 100 14.97 -24.90 -15.00
C LYS A 100 13.49 -24.85 -14.60
N ARG A 101 12.94 -23.63 -14.47
CA ARG A 101 11.60 -23.42 -13.91
C ARG A 101 10.54 -23.21 -15.01
N LEU A 102 10.91 -22.65 -16.18
CA LEU A 102 10.00 -22.38 -17.30
C LEU A 102 8.74 -21.62 -16.83
N TYR A 103 8.92 -20.45 -16.23
CA TYR A 103 7.81 -19.61 -15.76
C TYR A 103 6.83 -19.27 -16.88
N GLY A 104 5.52 -19.43 -16.63
CA GLY A 104 4.48 -18.94 -17.52
C GLY A 104 4.34 -17.42 -17.43
N THR A 105 4.41 -16.89 -16.20
CA THR A 105 4.35 -15.44 -15.93
C THR A 105 5.47 -15.00 -14.99
N ILE A 106 5.94 -13.75 -15.20
CA ILE A 106 6.85 -13.07 -14.30
C ILE A 106 6.23 -11.72 -13.97
N GLN A 107 6.03 -11.47 -12.68
CA GLN A 107 5.52 -10.21 -12.15
C GLN A 107 6.66 -9.44 -11.50
N VAL A 108 6.80 -8.18 -11.90
CA VAL A 108 7.82 -7.30 -11.35
C VAL A 108 7.12 -6.15 -10.63
N HIS A 109 7.38 -6.05 -9.33
CA HIS A 109 6.84 -5.01 -8.47
C HIS A 109 7.74 -3.78 -8.50
N ASN A 110 7.15 -2.61 -8.63
CA ASN A 110 7.89 -1.36 -8.53
C ASN A 110 8.10 -1.00 -7.02
N LEU A 111 8.99 -0.11 -6.61
CA LEU A 111 9.90 0.73 -7.36
C LEU A 111 11.26 0.04 -7.54
N PRO A 112 12.00 0.28 -8.62
CA PRO A 112 11.70 1.16 -9.76
C PRO A 112 11.03 0.42 -10.93
N ASP A 113 10.28 1.14 -11.78
CA ASP A 113 9.53 0.52 -12.88
C ASP A 113 10.43 -0.13 -13.94
N PHE A 114 11.63 0.41 -14.19
CA PHE A 114 12.57 -0.18 -15.15
C PHE A 114 13.08 -1.57 -14.74
N LEU A 115 12.84 -1.98 -13.51
CA LEU A 115 13.19 -3.32 -13.01
C LEU A 115 12.54 -4.41 -13.89
N ILE A 116 11.40 -4.10 -14.52
CA ILE A 116 10.71 -5.04 -15.41
C ILE A 116 11.59 -5.59 -16.54
N PHE A 117 12.58 -4.81 -17.00
CA PHE A 117 13.49 -5.27 -18.05
C PHE A 117 14.41 -6.41 -17.64
N CYS A 118 14.52 -6.74 -16.33
CA CYS A 118 15.21 -7.94 -15.90
C CYS A 118 14.56 -9.23 -16.44
N ALA A 119 13.28 -9.17 -16.83
CA ALA A 119 12.52 -10.27 -17.40
C ALA A 119 12.65 -10.40 -18.94
N ILE A 120 13.55 -9.66 -19.58
CA ILE A 120 13.69 -9.65 -21.06
C ILE A 120 13.97 -11.06 -21.63
N TYR A 121 14.86 -11.83 -21.03
CA TYR A 121 15.19 -13.17 -21.50
C TYR A 121 13.99 -14.13 -21.37
N PRO A 122 13.33 -14.27 -20.22
CA PRO A 122 12.09 -15.03 -20.10
C PRO A 122 11.01 -14.61 -21.10
N LYS A 123 10.81 -13.30 -21.29
CA LYS A 123 9.83 -12.77 -22.25
C LYS A 123 10.13 -13.20 -23.68
N LEU A 124 11.37 -13.10 -24.11
CA LEU A 124 11.80 -13.59 -25.44
C LEU A 124 11.63 -15.11 -25.60
N ARG A 125 11.55 -15.83 -24.49
CA ARG A 125 11.29 -17.29 -24.46
C ARG A 125 9.82 -17.65 -24.32
N GLY A 126 8.91 -16.66 -24.31
CA GLY A 126 7.46 -16.85 -24.30
C GLY A 126 6.77 -16.66 -22.95
N ALA A 127 7.50 -16.36 -21.86
CA ALA A 127 6.87 -15.96 -20.61
C ALA A 127 6.12 -14.64 -20.76
N LYS A 128 5.00 -14.50 -20.08
CA LYS A 128 4.28 -13.23 -19.98
C LYS A 128 4.84 -12.39 -18.82
N VAL A 129 4.88 -11.10 -19.00
CA VAL A 129 5.47 -10.19 -18.00
C VAL A 129 4.44 -9.17 -17.54
N ILE A 130 4.25 -9.13 -16.22
CA ILE A 130 3.36 -8.21 -15.50
C ILE A 130 4.22 -7.15 -14.82
N LEU A 131 3.83 -5.87 -14.97
CA LEU A 131 4.33 -4.77 -14.16
C LEU A 131 3.30 -4.41 -13.11
N ASP A 132 3.67 -4.51 -11.84
CA ASP A 132 2.80 -4.15 -10.73
C ASP A 132 3.26 -2.81 -10.12
N LEU A 133 2.45 -1.79 -10.35
CA LEU A 133 2.70 -0.41 -9.93
C LEU A 133 1.96 -0.13 -8.61
N HIS A 134 2.68 -0.29 -7.51
CA HIS A 134 2.16 0.06 -6.16
C HIS A 134 2.02 1.56 -5.99
N ASP A 135 2.98 2.29 -6.58
CA ASP A 135 3.04 3.75 -6.60
C ASP A 135 3.39 4.23 -7.99
N LEU A 136 2.83 5.35 -8.44
CA LEU A 136 3.25 5.98 -9.68
C LEU A 136 4.53 6.79 -9.43
N MET A 137 5.63 6.36 -10.04
CA MET A 137 6.94 7.00 -9.89
C MET A 137 6.97 8.49 -10.27
N PRO A 138 6.29 8.94 -11.35
CA PRO A 138 6.27 10.35 -11.70
C PRO A 138 5.69 11.23 -10.60
N GLU A 139 4.54 10.86 -10.01
CA GLU A 139 3.90 11.56 -8.91
C GLU A 139 4.74 11.53 -7.64
N PHE A 140 5.28 10.35 -7.30
CA PHE A 140 6.17 10.19 -6.15
C PHE A 140 7.42 11.07 -6.27
N PHE A 141 7.98 11.16 -7.48
CA PHE A 141 9.17 11.98 -7.74
C PHE A 141 8.82 13.47 -7.77
N ALA A 142 7.71 13.86 -8.39
CA ALA A 142 7.21 15.23 -8.42
C ALA A 142 6.91 15.75 -7.01
N ALA A 143 6.31 14.94 -6.14
CA ALA A 143 6.03 15.33 -4.76
C ALA A 143 7.29 15.68 -3.94
N LYS A 144 8.46 15.20 -4.35
CA LYS A 144 9.76 15.59 -3.77
C LYS A 144 10.33 16.89 -4.38
N SER A 145 9.74 17.37 -5.47
CA SER A 145 10.20 18.50 -6.29
C SER A 145 9.10 19.55 -6.44
N GLU A 146 8.47 19.95 -5.34
CA GLU A 146 7.39 20.96 -5.29
C GLU A 146 6.16 20.66 -6.15
N GLY A 147 5.98 19.40 -6.58
CA GLY A 147 4.80 18.97 -7.35
C GLY A 147 4.84 19.29 -8.85
N ASP A 148 5.97 19.76 -9.38
CA ASP A 148 6.08 20.14 -10.80
C ASP A 148 6.23 18.90 -11.72
N MET A 149 5.11 18.52 -12.34
CA MET A 149 5.07 17.45 -13.36
C MET A 149 5.73 17.84 -14.69
N SER A 150 5.98 19.12 -14.94
CA SER A 150 6.59 19.60 -16.18
C SER A 150 8.12 19.60 -16.14
N SER A 151 8.71 19.41 -14.98
CA SER A 151 10.16 19.42 -14.79
C SER A 151 10.83 18.28 -15.60
N LEU A 152 12.04 18.57 -16.11
CA LEU A 152 12.78 17.61 -16.94
C LEU A 152 12.99 16.24 -16.22
N PRO A 153 13.38 16.19 -14.94
CA PRO A 153 13.53 14.90 -14.24
C PRO A 153 12.23 14.10 -14.18
N VAL A 154 11.08 14.74 -13.89
CA VAL A 154 9.78 14.07 -13.84
C VAL A 154 9.37 13.57 -15.23
N ARG A 155 9.62 14.33 -16.29
CA ARG A 155 9.38 13.89 -17.68
C ARG A 155 10.21 12.67 -18.06
N VAL A 156 11.45 12.59 -17.61
CA VAL A 156 12.32 11.40 -17.82
C VAL A 156 11.74 10.18 -17.09
N VAL A 157 11.29 10.35 -15.84
CA VAL A 157 10.65 9.28 -15.06
C VAL A 157 9.33 8.84 -15.72
N THR A 158 8.51 9.79 -16.19
CA THR A 158 7.26 9.48 -16.93
C THR A 158 7.55 8.71 -18.25
N TRP A 159 8.57 9.12 -18.98
CA TRP A 159 8.98 8.38 -20.18
C TRP A 159 9.44 6.95 -19.84
N GLN A 160 10.17 6.78 -18.76
CA GLN A 160 10.64 5.48 -18.27
C GLN A 160 9.45 4.60 -17.81
N GLU A 161 8.44 5.15 -17.11
CA GLU A 161 7.19 4.47 -16.76
C GLU A 161 6.48 3.97 -18.02
N GLN A 162 6.28 4.85 -19.03
CA GLN A 162 5.64 4.49 -20.29
C GLN A 162 6.38 3.38 -21.04
N LEU A 163 7.73 3.42 -21.03
CA LEU A 163 8.54 2.38 -21.67
C LEU A 163 8.39 1.04 -20.94
N SER A 164 8.36 1.05 -19.63
CA SER A 164 8.13 -0.13 -18.80
C SER A 164 6.72 -0.71 -19.00
N CYS A 165 5.71 0.14 -19.03
CA CYS A 165 4.33 -0.26 -19.36
C CYS A 165 4.19 -0.83 -20.78
N ARG A 166 4.91 -0.30 -21.78
CA ARG A 166 4.92 -0.85 -23.14
C ARG A 166 5.56 -2.24 -23.17
N PHE A 167 6.64 -2.43 -22.44
CA PHE A 167 7.34 -3.72 -22.36
C PHE A 167 6.48 -4.79 -21.67
N ALA A 168 5.73 -4.46 -20.60
CA ALA A 168 4.84 -5.38 -19.93
C ALA A 168 3.81 -6.00 -20.91
N ASP A 169 3.36 -7.24 -20.67
CA ASP A 169 2.19 -7.81 -21.34
C ASP A 169 0.90 -7.36 -20.62
N HIS A 170 0.99 -7.10 -19.30
CA HIS A 170 -0.08 -6.55 -18.49
C HIS A 170 0.48 -5.61 -17.41
N VAL A 171 -0.32 -4.65 -16.98
CA VAL A 171 0.02 -3.69 -15.94
C VAL A 171 -1.03 -3.83 -14.83
N ILE A 172 -0.57 -3.93 -13.61
CA ILE A 172 -1.42 -3.90 -12.42
C ILE A 172 -1.17 -2.58 -11.70
N THR A 173 -2.21 -1.98 -11.14
CA THR A 173 -2.11 -0.83 -10.24
C THR A 173 -3.09 -0.97 -9.08
N VAL A 174 -3.09 -0.04 -8.12
CA VAL A 174 -3.80 -0.21 -6.84
C VAL A 174 -5.12 0.55 -6.73
N THR A 175 -5.40 1.51 -7.64
CA THR A 175 -6.65 2.30 -7.64
C THR A 175 -7.16 2.57 -9.05
N ASP A 176 -8.47 2.81 -9.19
CA ASP A 176 -9.06 3.23 -10.47
C ASP A 176 -8.54 4.60 -10.91
N VAL A 177 -8.23 5.49 -9.96
CA VAL A 177 -7.66 6.82 -10.25
C VAL A 177 -6.29 6.67 -10.92
N TRP A 178 -5.44 5.81 -10.41
CA TRP A 178 -4.13 5.56 -11.04
C TRP A 178 -4.24 4.78 -12.35
N LYS A 179 -5.19 3.84 -12.45
CA LYS A 179 -5.51 3.20 -13.73
C LYS A 179 -5.87 4.24 -14.79
N GLU A 180 -6.74 5.18 -14.46
CA GLU A 180 -7.14 6.24 -15.39
C GLU A 180 -5.95 7.13 -15.75
N THR A 181 -5.10 7.49 -14.80
CA THR A 181 -3.86 8.24 -15.04
C THR A 181 -2.93 7.50 -16.05
N LEU A 182 -2.76 6.19 -15.87
CA LEU A 182 -1.95 5.39 -16.82
C LEU A 182 -2.57 5.34 -18.21
N ILE A 183 -3.90 5.23 -18.32
CA ILE A 183 -4.64 5.24 -19.59
C ILE A 183 -4.46 6.60 -20.28
N GLN A 184 -4.61 7.70 -19.57
CA GLN A 184 -4.38 9.07 -20.09
C GLN A 184 -2.94 9.27 -20.58
N ARG A 185 -1.97 8.57 -19.98
CA ARG A 185 -0.57 8.54 -20.44
C ARG A 185 -0.31 7.59 -21.59
N GLY A 186 -1.35 6.94 -22.14
CA GLY A 186 -1.27 6.12 -23.35
C GLY A 186 -1.07 4.63 -23.12
N VAL A 187 -1.26 4.12 -21.90
CA VAL A 187 -1.33 2.68 -21.66
C VAL A 187 -2.72 2.18 -22.09
N PRO A 188 -2.84 1.16 -22.97
CA PRO A 188 -4.13 0.67 -23.43
C PRO A 188 -5.00 0.16 -22.27
N ALA A 189 -6.26 0.56 -22.20
CA ALA A 189 -7.18 0.24 -21.10
C ALA A 189 -7.31 -1.27 -20.81
N HIS A 190 -7.32 -2.11 -21.90
CA HIS A 190 -7.40 -3.57 -21.79
C HIS A 190 -6.15 -4.22 -21.17
N LYS A 191 -5.07 -3.47 -21.08
CA LYS A 191 -3.77 -3.91 -20.54
C LYS A 191 -3.61 -3.55 -19.07
N VAL A 192 -4.53 -2.78 -18.47
CA VAL A 192 -4.42 -2.31 -17.09
C VAL A 192 -5.55 -2.86 -16.24
N SER A 193 -5.23 -3.54 -15.14
CA SER A 193 -6.19 -3.95 -14.11
C SER A 193 -5.86 -3.30 -12.77
N VAL A 194 -6.86 -3.25 -11.90
CA VAL A 194 -6.71 -2.79 -10.51
C VAL A 194 -6.70 -4.00 -9.61
N VAL A 195 -5.63 -4.15 -8.83
CA VAL A 195 -5.54 -5.08 -7.70
C VAL A 195 -5.38 -4.21 -6.46
N MET A 196 -6.49 -3.90 -5.84
CA MET A 196 -6.55 -2.96 -4.72
C MET A 196 -5.85 -3.53 -3.49
N ASN A 197 -5.17 -2.67 -2.74
CA ASN A 197 -4.47 -3.07 -1.52
C ASN A 197 -5.41 -3.06 -0.29
N VAL A 198 -6.56 -3.77 -0.42
CA VAL A 198 -7.59 -3.86 0.62
C VAL A 198 -7.08 -4.50 1.91
N ALA A 199 -7.80 -4.32 3.00
CA ALA A 199 -7.49 -4.95 4.27
C ALA A 199 -7.50 -6.49 4.16
N ASP A 200 -6.58 -7.16 4.84
CA ASP A 200 -6.57 -8.62 4.92
C ASP A 200 -7.69 -9.11 5.85
N SER A 201 -8.72 -9.75 5.30
CA SER A 201 -9.89 -10.22 6.04
C SER A 201 -9.56 -11.28 7.10
N ARG A 202 -8.41 -11.95 7.00
CA ARG A 202 -7.92 -12.89 8.02
C ARG A 202 -7.46 -12.17 9.29
N ILE A 203 -7.02 -10.91 9.16
CA ILE A 203 -6.50 -10.08 10.25
C ILE A 203 -7.54 -9.03 10.65
N PHE A 204 -8.05 -8.28 9.67
CA PHE A 204 -8.97 -7.17 9.86
C PHE A 204 -10.39 -7.61 9.54
N HIS A 205 -11.11 -8.08 10.54
CA HIS A 205 -12.52 -8.46 10.42
C HIS A 205 -13.32 -7.94 11.61
N ARG A 206 -14.57 -7.59 11.36
CA ARG A 206 -15.47 -7.12 12.40
C ARG A 206 -15.73 -8.26 13.40
N VAL A 207 -15.66 -7.94 14.68
CA VAL A 207 -16.16 -8.80 15.77
C VAL A 207 -17.46 -8.22 16.29
N THR A 208 -18.33 -9.09 16.80
CA THR A 208 -19.66 -8.71 17.31
C THR A 208 -19.60 -7.84 18.58
N GLU A 209 -18.47 -7.83 19.26
CA GLU A 209 -18.27 -7.01 20.45
C GLU A 209 -17.71 -5.63 20.03
N THR A 210 -18.58 -4.63 19.97
CA THR A 210 -18.16 -3.23 19.94
C THR A 210 -17.58 -2.86 21.33
N PRO A 211 -16.46 -2.13 21.39
CA PRO A 211 -15.99 -1.58 22.65
C PRO A 211 -17.13 -0.78 23.26
N SER A 212 -17.40 -1.07 24.55
CA SER A 212 -18.41 -0.33 25.29
C SER A 212 -18.05 1.16 25.22
N ALA A 213 -18.90 1.94 24.57
CA ALA A 213 -18.82 3.40 24.51
C ALA A 213 -19.09 4.07 25.88
N ASN A 214 -19.03 3.31 26.96
CA ASN A 214 -19.37 3.72 28.32
C ASN A 214 -18.22 4.42 29.06
N GLY A 215 -17.19 4.91 28.34
CA GLY A 215 -16.10 5.66 28.97
C GLY A 215 -16.28 7.17 28.86
N GLU A 216 -15.88 7.89 29.87
CA GLU A 216 -15.72 9.35 29.86
C GLU A 216 -14.65 9.81 28.85
N HIS A 217 -13.91 8.85 28.24
CA HIS A 217 -12.83 9.09 27.27
C HIS A 217 -13.34 9.05 25.83
N PHE A 218 -12.74 9.90 24.99
CA PHE A 218 -12.89 9.84 23.54
C PHE A 218 -11.52 9.59 22.92
N SER A 219 -11.36 8.46 22.24
CA SER A 219 -10.05 8.01 21.75
C SER A 219 -9.99 8.02 20.22
N LEU A 220 -8.91 8.58 19.73
CA LEU A 220 -8.52 8.62 18.33
C LEU A 220 -7.40 7.62 18.10
N ILE A 221 -7.30 7.07 16.89
CA ILE A 221 -6.18 6.22 16.50
C ILE A 221 -5.61 6.59 15.13
N TYR A 222 -4.30 6.58 15.06
CA TYR A 222 -3.54 6.55 13.81
C TYR A 222 -2.53 5.40 13.89
N HIS A 223 -2.37 4.65 12.80
CA HIS A 223 -1.26 3.71 12.68
C HIS A 223 -0.56 3.82 11.33
N GLY A 224 0.74 3.51 11.29
CA GLY A 224 1.55 3.48 10.09
C GLY A 224 2.78 4.39 10.16
N THR A 225 3.37 4.67 8.99
CA THR A 225 4.62 5.43 8.91
C THR A 225 4.43 6.89 9.32
N PHE A 226 5.34 7.40 10.16
CA PHE A 226 5.40 8.81 10.54
C PHE A 226 6.26 9.59 9.55
N THR A 227 5.59 10.21 8.58
CA THR A 227 6.20 11.15 7.63
C THR A 227 5.34 12.41 7.55
N TYR A 228 5.94 13.54 7.19
CA TYR A 228 5.24 14.81 7.07
C TYR A 228 4.02 14.72 6.13
N ARG A 229 4.15 14.05 4.99
CA ARG A 229 3.08 13.92 3.98
C ARG A 229 1.83 13.18 4.48
N TYR A 230 1.94 12.38 5.54
CA TYR A 230 0.79 11.68 6.12
C TYR A 230 0.12 12.46 7.25
N GLY A 231 0.57 13.69 7.56
CA GLY A 231 -0.14 14.65 8.38
C GLY A 231 -0.37 14.27 9.83
N VAL A 232 0.47 13.40 10.41
CA VAL A 232 0.28 12.92 11.79
C VAL A 232 0.33 14.08 12.81
N ASP A 233 1.09 15.12 12.53
CA ASP A 233 1.16 16.36 13.32
C ASP A 233 -0.18 17.13 13.38
N LEU A 234 -1.02 17.00 12.35
CA LEU A 234 -2.36 17.60 12.36
C LEU A 234 -3.23 17.02 13.48
N ILE A 235 -3.04 15.71 13.81
CA ILE A 235 -3.75 15.07 14.94
C ILE A 235 -3.32 15.71 16.27
N VAL A 236 -2.00 15.86 16.49
CA VAL A 236 -1.45 16.46 17.72
C VAL A 236 -1.97 17.89 17.89
N ARG A 237 -1.95 18.68 16.82
CA ARG A 237 -2.46 20.07 16.82
C ARG A 237 -3.98 20.14 17.03
N ALA A 238 -4.74 19.22 16.44
CA ALA A 238 -6.20 19.16 16.62
C ALA A 238 -6.55 18.79 18.07
N VAL A 239 -5.81 17.83 18.68
CA VAL A 239 -5.97 17.47 20.10
C VAL A 239 -5.72 18.68 20.99
N ASP A 240 -4.67 19.47 20.75
CA ASP A 240 -4.42 20.71 21.50
C ASP A 240 -5.61 21.68 21.43
N LYS A 241 -6.23 21.84 20.26
CA LYS A 241 -7.39 22.72 20.08
C LYS A 241 -8.63 22.25 20.83
N VAL A 242 -8.87 20.92 20.84
CA VAL A 242 -10.12 20.38 21.42
C VAL A 242 -10.03 19.99 22.88
N ARG A 243 -8.83 19.89 23.48
CA ARG A 243 -8.64 19.38 24.85
C ARG A 243 -9.33 20.22 25.95
N GLN A 244 -9.60 21.52 25.69
CA GLN A 244 -10.34 22.34 26.64
C GLN A 244 -11.83 21.98 26.69
N GLU A 245 -12.42 21.60 25.53
CA GLU A 245 -13.80 21.14 25.42
C GLU A 245 -13.93 19.62 25.69
N LEU A 246 -12.85 18.87 25.46
CA LEU A 246 -12.74 17.43 25.63
C LEU A 246 -11.54 17.07 26.53
N PRO A 247 -11.60 17.31 27.85
CA PRO A 247 -10.46 17.05 28.74
C PRO A 247 -9.98 15.61 28.76
N ASN A 248 -10.86 14.67 28.39
CA ASN A 248 -10.58 13.22 28.38
C ASN A 248 -10.30 12.68 26.96
N ILE A 249 -9.91 13.55 26.00
CA ILE A 249 -9.48 13.09 24.67
C ILE A 249 -8.13 12.37 24.76
N GLN A 250 -7.98 11.29 24.00
CA GLN A 250 -6.74 10.55 23.86
C GLN A 250 -6.47 10.25 22.38
N ALA A 251 -5.26 10.42 21.92
CA ALA A 251 -4.83 9.99 20.59
C ALA A 251 -3.73 8.94 20.71
N ILE A 252 -3.98 7.76 20.18
CA ILE A 252 -3.06 6.63 20.14
C ILE A 252 -2.37 6.65 18.78
N LEU A 253 -1.07 6.94 18.76
CA LEU A 253 -0.28 7.02 17.53
C LEU A 253 0.69 5.83 17.48
N VAL A 254 0.37 4.82 16.65
CA VAL A 254 1.15 3.60 16.51
C VAL A 254 1.99 3.67 15.24
N GLY A 255 3.29 3.70 15.37
CA GLY A 255 4.14 3.76 14.18
C GLY A 255 5.55 4.25 14.43
N ASP A 256 6.29 4.39 13.33
CA ASP A 256 7.64 4.92 13.33
C ASP A 256 7.95 5.60 12.00
N GLY A 257 9.02 6.40 11.95
CA GLY A 257 9.47 7.06 10.74
C GLY A 257 10.29 8.32 11.03
N GLU A 258 10.75 8.95 9.95
CA GLU A 258 11.61 10.13 10.01
C GLU A 258 11.01 11.33 10.77
N TYR A 259 9.69 11.36 10.91
CA TYR A 259 8.96 12.47 11.54
C TYR A 259 8.65 12.22 13.03
N ARG A 260 9.11 11.11 13.62
CA ARG A 260 8.83 10.74 15.00
C ARG A 260 9.36 11.74 16.02
N GLU A 261 10.62 12.16 15.86
CA GLU A 261 11.25 13.13 16.78
C GLU A 261 10.55 14.48 16.74
N GLU A 262 10.10 14.90 15.55
CA GLU A 262 9.32 16.12 15.40
C GLU A 262 7.95 16.04 16.10
N LEU A 263 7.28 14.88 16.02
CA LEU A 263 6.02 14.64 16.75
C LEU A 263 6.22 14.71 18.27
N LEU A 264 7.29 14.11 18.78
CA LEU A 264 7.63 14.18 20.20
C LEU A 264 7.87 15.63 20.63
N ARG A 265 8.65 16.39 19.86
CA ARG A 265 8.92 17.81 20.12
C ARG A 265 7.63 18.63 20.10
N LEU A 266 6.79 18.45 19.08
CA LEU A 266 5.50 19.14 18.96
C LEU A 266 4.58 18.85 20.14
N THR A 267 4.52 17.60 20.57
CA THR A 267 3.70 17.17 21.73
C THR A 267 4.12 17.90 23.00
N GLN A 268 5.43 18.04 23.23
CA GLN A 268 5.99 18.77 24.39
C GLN A 268 5.74 20.29 24.26
N GLU A 269 5.97 20.89 23.09
CA GLU A 269 5.77 22.32 22.85
C GLU A 269 4.32 22.74 23.10
N LEU A 270 3.35 21.91 22.75
CA LEU A 270 1.93 22.16 22.97
C LEU A 270 1.45 21.74 24.38
N GLY A 271 2.27 21.03 25.16
CA GLY A 271 1.92 20.54 26.48
C GLY A 271 0.72 19.59 26.45
N VAL A 272 0.74 18.63 25.50
CA VAL A 272 -0.35 17.65 25.29
C VAL A 272 0.11 16.20 25.53
N GLU A 273 1.23 15.98 26.24
CA GLU A 273 1.80 14.67 26.49
C GLU A 273 0.82 13.71 27.19
N SER A 274 -0.04 14.25 28.03
CA SER A 274 -1.07 13.45 28.71
C SER A 274 -2.21 12.99 27.79
N HIS A 275 -2.32 13.57 26.58
CA HIS A 275 -3.37 13.29 25.60
C HIS A 275 -2.88 12.48 24.40
N ILE A 276 -1.55 12.31 24.24
CA ILE A 276 -0.94 11.67 23.08
C ILE A 276 -0.13 10.45 23.52
N ASP A 277 -0.55 9.28 23.11
CA ASP A 277 0.24 8.04 23.29
C ASP A 277 1.09 7.77 22.07
N LEU A 278 2.39 8.06 22.14
CA LEU A 278 3.44 7.76 21.17
C LEU A 278 4.33 6.59 21.61
N SER A 279 3.91 5.83 22.61
CA SER A 279 4.73 4.78 23.23
C SER A 279 4.98 3.58 22.30
N ARG A 280 4.10 3.37 21.31
CA ARG A 280 4.14 2.20 20.43
C ARG A 280 4.88 2.53 19.14
N GLN A 281 5.85 1.68 18.79
CA GLN A 281 6.54 1.70 17.50
C GLN A 281 5.74 0.92 16.45
N LEU A 282 6.35 0.66 15.30
CA LEU A 282 5.78 -0.20 14.27
C LEU A 282 5.60 -1.61 14.84
N ILE A 283 4.40 -2.13 14.74
CA ILE A 283 4.03 -3.46 15.23
C ILE A 283 3.51 -4.32 14.06
N PRO A 284 3.57 -5.66 14.17
CA PRO A 284 3.00 -6.55 13.18
C PRO A 284 1.50 -6.29 12.95
N ALA A 285 1.04 -6.44 11.71
CA ALA A 285 -0.36 -6.19 11.35
C ALA A 285 -1.37 -7.00 12.19
N VAL A 286 -1.00 -8.22 12.60
CA VAL A 286 -1.84 -9.09 13.44
C VAL A 286 -2.09 -8.54 14.85
N GLU A 287 -1.26 -7.62 15.32
CA GLU A 287 -1.38 -6.98 16.64
C GLU A 287 -2.17 -5.66 16.59
N LEU A 288 -2.46 -5.13 15.39
CA LEU A 288 -3.18 -3.86 15.21
C LEU A 288 -4.68 -3.95 15.60
N PRO A 289 -5.46 -4.98 15.23
CA PRO A 289 -6.89 -5.01 15.48
C PRO A 289 -7.31 -4.78 16.94
N PRO A 290 -6.67 -5.41 17.95
CA PRO A 290 -7.02 -5.15 19.35
C PRO A 290 -6.80 -3.71 19.79
N ILE A 291 -5.81 -3.02 19.19
CA ILE A 291 -5.51 -1.63 19.52
C ILE A 291 -6.50 -0.69 18.82
N ILE A 292 -6.77 -0.95 17.53
CA ILE A 292 -7.72 -0.14 16.76
C ILE A 292 -9.12 -0.21 17.37
N ARG A 293 -9.55 -1.37 17.85
CA ARG A 293 -10.86 -1.56 18.49
C ARG A 293 -11.01 -0.80 19.82
N GLN A 294 -9.92 -0.39 20.46
CA GLN A 294 -9.97 0.45 21.67
C GLN A 294 -10.28 1.91 21.36
N ALA A 295 -10.13 2.32 20.10
CA ALA A 295 -10.38 3.69 19.69
C ALA A 295 -11.82 3.87 19.17
N HIS A 296 -12.34 5.08 19.36
CA HIS A 296 -13.65 5.47 18.87
C HIS A 296 -13.61 5.88 17.40
N VAL A 297 -12.49 6.46 16.95
CA VAL A 297 -12.34 7.01 15.59
C VAL A 297 -10.93 6.81 15.08
N GLY A 298 -10.81 6.26 13.87
CA GLY A 298 -9.58 6.23 13.09
C GLY A 298 -9.36 7.55 12.37
N ILE A 299 -8.12 8.04 12.33
CA ILE A 299 -7.78 9.28 11.64
C ILE A 299 -6.87 8.99 10.45
N VAL A 300 -7.24 9.55 9.28
CA VAL A 300 -6.47 9.46 8.04
C VAL A 300 -6.15 10.88 7.56
N PRO A 301 -5.12 11.53 8.14
CA PRO A 301 -4.91 12.97 7.98
C PRO A 301 -3.96 13.31 6.83
N ASN A 302 -3.95 12.52 5.76
CA ASN A 302 -3.04 12.72 4.64
C ASN A 302 -3.09 14.15 4.12
N ARG A 303 -1.92 14.78 3.99
CA ARG A 303 -1.80 16.08 3.32
C ARG A 303 -2.09 15.94 1.84
N SER A 304 -2.67 16.97 1.22
CA SER A 304 -2.93 16.98 -0.21
C SER A 304 -1.68 17.38 -0.99
N ASN A 305 -1.25 16.52 -1.88
CA ASN A 305 -0.25 16.79 -2.91
C ASN A 305 -0.42 15.78 -4.05
N ILE A 306 0.31 16.00 -5.14
CA ILE A 306 0.16 15.21 -6.38
C ILE A 306 0.32 13.69 -6.18
N PHE A 307 1.09 13.26 -5.18
CA PHE A 307 1.27 11.84 -4.87
C PHE A 307 0.19 11.32 -3.91
N THR A 308 -0.03 12.01 -2.78
CA THR A 308 -0.99 11.57 -1.76
C THR A 308 -2.44 11.63 -2.23
N ASP A 309 -2.75 12.52 -3.17
CA ASP A 309 -4.08 12.63 -3.79
C ASP A 309 -4.43 11.38 -4.63
N GLY A 310 -3.43 10.65 -5.12
CA GLY A 310 -3.60 9.37 -5.82
C GLY A 310 -3.65 8.14 -4.91
N LEU A 311 -3.35 8.28 -3.61
CA LEU A 311 -3.31 7.16 -2.68
C LEU A 311 -4.69 6.83 -2.10
N LEU A 312 -5.00 5.54 -2.03
CA LEU A 312 -6.02 5.01 -1.13
C LEU A 312 -5.32 4.39 0.08
N PRO A 313 -5.31 5.07 1.24
CA PRO A 313 -4.55 4.60 2.40
C PRO A 313 -5.05 3.27 2.94
N THR A 314 -4.16 2.28 3.11
CA THR A 314 -4.53 0.95 3.62
C THR A 314 -5.18 1.04 4.99
N LYS A 315 -4.70 1.94 5.87
CA LYS A 315 -5.28 2.16 7.20
C LYS A 315 -6.76 2.56 7.17
N LEU A 316 -7.21 3.32 6.14
CA LEU A 316 -8.62 3.65 5.97
C LEU A 316 -9.45 2.37 5.79
N MET A 317 -9.01 1.50 4.89
CA MET A 317 -9.68 0.23 4.61
C MET A 317 -9.63 -0.73 5.81
N GLU A 318 -8.52 -0.72 6.57
CA GLU A 318 -8.36 -1.53 7.78
C GLU A 318 -9.30 -1.06 8.91
N TYR A 319 -9.47 0.26 9.10
CA TYR A 319 -10.47 0.81 10.03
C TYR A 319 -11.88 0.40 9.63
N VAL A 320 -12.22 0.58 8.37
CA VAL A 320 -13.54 0.23 7.83
C VAL A 320 -13.80 -1.28 7.96
N ALA A 321 -12.81 -2.13 7.69
CA ALA A 321 -12.93 -3.58 7.85
C ALA A 321 -13.21 -4.00 9.31
N LEU A 322 -12.67 -3.26 10.28
CA LEU A 322 -12.93 -3.47 11.70
C LEU A 322 -14.23 -2.83 12.20
N GLY A 323 -14.91 -2.02 11.36
CA GLY A 323 -16.07 -1.25 11.75
C GLY A 323 -15.75 -0.03 12.61
N THR A 324 -14.51 0.46 12.56
CA THR A 324 -14.09 1.68 13.24
C THR A 324 -14.45 2.89 12.38
N PRO A 325 -15.26 3.85 12.86
CA PRO A 325 -15.57 5.09 12.15
C PRO A 325 -14.29 5.89 11.82
N VAL A 326 -14.29 6.63 10.72
CA VAL A 326 -13.09 7.32 10.25
C VAL A 326 -13.35 8.82 10.02
N ILE A 327 -12.39 9.65 10.45
CA ILE A 327 -12.21 11.01 9.94
C ILE A 327 -11.07 10.96 8.92
N ALA A 328 -11.35 11.34 7.67
CA ALA A 328 -10.38 11.28 6.59
C ALA A 328 -10.20 12.63 5.91
N ALA A 329 -8.98 12.94 5.49
CA ALA A 329 -8.72 14.07 4.61
C ALA A 329 -9.44 13.87 3.27
N GLN A 330 -10.12 14.92 2.80
CA GLN A 330 -10.89 14.89 1.56
C GLN A 330 -9.97 14.98 0.34
N THR A 331 -9.27 13.89 0.04
CA THR A 331 -8.44 13.78 -1.17
C THR A 331 -9.21 13.18 -2.34
N PRO A 332 -8.80 13.42 -3.60
CA PRO A 332 -9.50 12.92 -4.79
C PRO A 332 -9.72 11.41 -4.77
N THR A 333 -8.70 10.62 -4.43
CA THR A 333 -8.82 9.16 -4.41
C THR A 333 -9.71 8.67 -3.28
N ILE A 334 -9.63 9.25 -2.07
CA ILE A 334 -10.54 8.86 -0.99
C ILE A 334 -11.99 9.15 -1.38
N ASN A 335 -12.26 10.34 -1.98
CA ASN A 335 -13.60 10.69 -2.49
C ASN A 335 -14.12 9.77 -3.61
N ALA A 336 -13.24 9.14 -4.38
CA ALA A 336 -13.66 8.21 -5.43
C ALA A 336 -14.23 6.88 -4.87
N TYR A 337 -13.90 6.54 -3.63
CA TYR A 337 -14.30 5.29 -3.00
C TYR A 337 -15.20 5.44 -1.78
N PHE A 338 -15.17 6.60 -1.12
CA PHE A 338 -15.93 6.90 0.09
C PHE A 338 -16.69 8.20 -0.08
N ASP A 339 -17.88 8.27 0.51
CA ASP A 339 -18.71 9.47 0.56
C ASP A 339 -18.96 9.95 2.00
N GLU A 340 -19.66 11.08 2.14
CA GLU A 340 -19.98 11.72 3.42
C GLU A 340 -20.91 10.90 4.32
N THR A 341 -21.50 9.81 3.80
CA THR A 341 -22.31 8.88 4.60
C THR A 341 -21.47 7.77 5.22
N MET A 342 -20.29 7.49 4.68
CA MET A 342 -19.38 6.43 5.11
C MET A 342 -18.28 6.91 6.06
N VAL A 343 -17.79 8.14 5.84
CA VAL A 343 -16.68 8.73 6.61
C VAL A 343 -16.94 10.20 6.88
N GLN A 344 -16.36 10.73 7.95
CA GLN A 344 -16.33 12.17 8.19
C GLN A 344 -15.16 12.78 7.43
N PHE A 345 -15.43 13.57 6.41
CA PHE A 345 -14.38 14.32 5.73
C PHE A 345 -13.98 15.58 6.48
N PHE A 346 -12.71 15.92 6.38
CA PHE A 346 -12.17 17.22 6.73
C PHE A 346 -11.29 17.74 5.58
N LYS A 347 -11.15 19.06 5.48
CA LYS A 347 -10.33 19.70 4.46
C LYS A 347 -8.84 19.41 4.70
N PRO A 348 -8.11 18.85 3.73
CA PRO A 348 -6.69 18.56 3.89
C PRO A 348 -5.89 19.74 4.40
N ASP A 349 -4.91 19.51 5.27
CA ASP A 349 -4.04 20.49 5.91
C ASP A 349 -4.75 21.48 6.86
N ASP A 350 -6.05 21.38 7.09
CA ASP A 350 -6.83 22.27 7.93
C ASP A 350 -7.05 21.66 9.33
N VAL A 351 -6.24 22.11 10.30
CA VAL A 351 -6.31 21.66 11.70
C VAL A 351 -7.62 22.09 12.37
N ASP A 352 -8.16 23.26 12.01
CA ASP A 352 -9.43 23.77 12.59
C ASP A 352 -10.60 22.92 12.13
N ASP A 353 -10.59 22.52 10.85
CA ASP A 353 -11.63 21.65 10.32
C ASP A 353 -11.52 20.23 10.89
N LEU A 354 -10.30 19.69 11.09
CA LEU A 354 -10.11 18.40 11.79
C LEU A 354 -10.62 18.47 13.23
N ALA A 355 -10.30 19.52 13.97
CA ALA A 355 -10.80 19.75 15.33
C ALA A 355 -12.33 19.83 15.37
N ARG A 356 -12.94 20.58 14.45
CA ARG A 356 -14.41 20.63 14.29
C ARG A 356 -15.02 19.25 14.04
N CYS A 357 -14.40 18.44 13.18
CA CYS A 357 -14.88 17.07 12.91
C CYS A 357 -14.80 16.17 14.15
N ILE A 358 -13.72 16.26 14.93
CA ILE A 358 -13.57 15.54 16.20
C ILE A 358 -14.69 15.91 17.17
N LEU A 359 -14.93 17.21 17.41
CA LEU A 359 -15.98 17.71 18.30
C LEU A 359 -17.37 17.27 17.82
N ALA A 360 -17.64 17.35 16.50
CA ALA A 360 -18.93 16.95 15.95
C ALA A 360 -19.25 15.46 16.19
N LEU A 361 -18.24 14.56 16.05
CA LEU A 361 -18.43 13.14 16.33
C LEU A 361 -18.52 12.83 17.82
N TYR A 362 -17.80 13.57 18.67
CA TYR A 362 -17.95 13.45 20.11
C TYR A 362 -19.37 13.82 20.56
N GLN A 363 -19.90 14.93 20.06
CA GLN A 363 -21.25 15.41 20.41
C GLN A 363 -22.37 14.52 19.83
N ASN A 364 -22.10 13.83 18.73
CA ASN A 364 -23.08 12.95 18.08
C ASN A 364 -22.54 11.53 17.91
N ARG A 365 -22.54 10.76 19.03
CA ARG A 365 -22.08 9.36 19.05
C ARG A 365 -22.91 8.43 18.14
N GLN A 366 -24.16 8.75 17.88
CA GLN A 366 -25.01 7.97 16.97
C GLN A 366 -24.43 7.97 15.55
N ARG A 367 -23.80 9.06 15.11
CA ARG A 367 -23.17 9.17 13.80
C ARG A 367 -22.00 8.20 13.62
N LEU A 368 -21.29 7.86 14.71
CA LEU A 368 -20.23 6.85 14.67
C LEU A 368 -20.78 5.48 14.22
N HIS A 369 -21.91 5.06 14.79
CA HIS A 369 -22.55 3.80 14.40
C HIS A 369 -23.06 3.84 12.95
N GLN A 370 -23.58 4.98 12.50
CA GLN A 370 -24.02 5.16 11.11
C GLN A 370 -22.84 5.02 10.13
N PHE A 371 -21.72 5.68 10.40
CA PHE A 371 -20.52 5.56 9.55
C PHE A 371 -20.00 4.11 9.50
N ALA A 372 -19.87 3.46 10.66
CA ALA A 372 -19.43 2.08 10.73
C ALA A 372 -20.33 1.13 9.93
N HIS A 373 -21.65 1.36 9.94
CA HIS A 373 -22.61 0.57 9.18
C HIS A 373 -22.56 0.89 7.68
N ASN A 374 -22.59 2.17 7.32
CA ASN A 374 -22.63 2.58 5.91
C ASN A 374 -21.34 2.20 5.16
N ALA A 375 -20.20 2.20 5.84
CA ALA A 375 -18.93 1.81 5.26
C ALA A 375 -18.84 0.29 4.97
N ASP A 376 -19.76 -0.54 5.46
CA ASP A 376 -19.80 -1.96 5.12
C ASP A 376 -20.01 -2.20 3.62
N CYS A 377 -20.69 -1.30 2.91
CA CYS A 377 -20.83 -1.42 1.46
C CYS A 377 -19.48 -1.38 0.72
N PHE A 378 -18.47 -0.69 1.27
CA PHE A 378 -17.11 -0.77 0.75
C PHE A 378 -16.53 -2.18 0.92
N ASN A 379 -16.64 -2.78 2.12
CA ASN A 379 -16.15 -4.13 2.39
C ASN A 379 -16.84 -5.21 1.53
N GLU A 380 -18.15 -5.04 1.27
CA GLU A 380 -18.93 -5.92 0.39
C GLU A 380 -18.46 -5.84 -1.06
N LYS A 381 -18.10 -4.64 -1.51
CA LYS A 381 -17.64 -4.40 -2.89
C LYS A 381 -16.17 -4.78 -3.08
N TYR A 382 -15.32 -4.48 -2.11
CA TYR A 382 -13.86 -4.59 -2.20
C TYR A 382 -13.30 -5.50 -1.10
N SER A 383 -13.61 -6.78 -1.13
CA SER A 383 -12.99 -7.79 -0.25
C SER A 383 -11.72 -8.37 -0.88
N TRP A 384 -10.78 -8.84 -0.04
CA TRP A 384 -9.59 -9.52 -0.55
C TRP A 384 -9.94 -10.73 -1.41
N ASP A 385 -10.94 -11.51 -1.05
CA ASP A 385 -11.34 -12.71 -1.81
C ASP A 385 -11.73 -12.37 -3.26
N ARG A 386 -12.45 -11.26 -3.47
CA ARG A 386 -12.80 -10.77 -4.82
C ARG A 386 -11.57 -10.25 -5.56
N VAL A 387 -10.77 -9.43 -4.90
CA VAL A 387 -9.54 -8.87 -5.49
C VAL A 387 -8.57 -9.98 -5.86
N ALA A 388 -8.39 -10.99 -5.01
CA ALA A 388 -7.57 -12.17 -5.26
C ALA A 388 -8.09 -12.99 -6.44
N ALA A 389 -9.42 -13.21 -6.53
CA ALA A 389 -10.02 -13.93 -7.65
C ALA A 389 -9.80 -13.20 -8.98
N GLU A 390 -9.96 -11.88 -9.04
CA GLU A 390 -9.69 -11.05 -10.22
C GLU A 390 -8.20 -11.05 -10.60
N TYR A 391 -7.32 -11.00 -9.60
CA TYR A 391 -5.88 -11.10 -9.81
C TYR A 391 -5.49 -12.46 -10.42
N VAL A 392 -5.98 -13.56 -9.83
CA VAL A 392 -5.73 -14.92 -10.35
C VAL A 392 -6.27 -15.07 -11.76
N ALA A 393 -7.49 -14.56 -12.05
CA ALA A 393 -8.08 -14.60 -13.39
C ALA A 393 -7.22 -13.81 -14.40
N THR A 394 -6.63 -12.68 -13.99
CA THR A 394 -5.69 -11.92 -14.82
C THR A 394 -4.46 -12.75 -15.18
N VAL A 395 -3.85 -13.41 -14.20
CA VAL A 395 -2.68 -14.27 -14.42
C VAL A 395 -3.03 -15.50 -15.27
N ASP A 396 -4.19 -16.13 -15.03
CA ASP A 396 -4.69 -17.26 -15.83
C ASP A 396 -4.94 -16.87 -17.28
N GLY A 397 -5.57 -15.70 -17.52
CA GLY A 397 -5.82 -15.17 -18.87
C GLY A 397 -4.54 -14.96 -19.68
N LEU A 398 -3.48 -14.46 -19.03
CA LEU A 398 -2.15 -14.30 -19.66
C LEU A 398 -1.50 -15.64 -19.99
N ASN A 399 -1.78 -16.68 -19.24
CA ASN A 399 -1.29 -18.05 -19.45
C ASN A 399 -2.14 -18.85 -20.46
N GLY A 400 -3.20 -18.25 -21.04
CA GLY A 400 -4.11 -18.90 -22.00
C GLY A 400 -5.07 -19.90 -21.34
N ARG A 401 -5.55 -19.58 -20.14
CA ARG A 401 -6.46 -20.42 -19.31
C ARG A 401 -7.79 -19.74 -19.12
#